data_d7fecc5bde4c8fa346071e1159b3ac7b
#
_entry.id   d7fecc5bde4c8fa346071e1159b3ac7b
#
_cell.length_a   1.000
_cell.length_b   1.000
_cell.length_c   1.000
_cell.angle_alpha   90.00
_cell.angle_beta   90.00
_cell.angle_gamma   90.00
#
_symmetry.space_group_name_H-M   'P 1'
#
loop_
_entity.id
_entity.type
_entity.pdbx_description
1 polymer ?
#
loop_
_entity_poly.entity_id
_entity_poly.type
_entity_poly.pdbx_seq_one_letter_code
_entity_poly.pdbx_strand_id
1 'polypeptide(L)'
;MNTTDATDARTSWDGVYAARPAATDPRPNVRLTETVADLPPGDALDLGCGEGGDTLWLARQGWRVTAVDLSAVAVERLTGLARSHGLGDRVTAEQHDLGASFPEGPEGPEGPEGPEGPRDSKNPRDPQGPKDPQELKGPLGRVGAFDLVTAHYLHTAFPLDRAAVLRRAAHALRPGGLLLVVDHGSTAPWSWNQDPEVHHPSPREVAEAIALDPAAWTVERADALRRRATGPDGSTAEVTDHVLLIRRTA
;
A
#
# COMPACT_ATOMS: atom_id res chain seq x y z
N MET A 1 -11.75 16.07 0.89
CA MET A 1 -11.85 15.75 -0.54
C MET A 1 -13.28 16.01 -0.98
N ASN A 2 -13.51 16.75 -2.05
CA ASN A 2 -14.87 16.99 -2.57
C ASN A 2 -15.32 15.71 -3.30
N THR A 3 -16.60 15.36 -3.23
CA THR A 3 -17.16 14.19 -3.94
C THR A 3 -16.91 14.22 -5.45
N THR A 4 -16.83 15.41 -6.04
CA THR A 4 -16.53 15.63 -7.46
C THR A 4 -15.08 15.20 -7.77
N ASP A 5 -14.10 15.56 -6.96
CA ASP A 5 -12.68 15.22 -7.18
C ASP A 5 -12.43 13.71 -7.13
N ALA A 6 -13.13 12.99 -6.23
CA ALA A 6 -13.01 11.53 -6.12
C ALA A 6 -13.66 10.82 -7.32
N THR A 7 -14.78 11.32 -7.83
CA THR A 7 -15.44 10.78 -9.03
C THR A 7 -14.59 10.98 -10.27
N ASP A 8 -13.95 12.15 -10.41
CA ASP A 8 -13.05 12.47 -11.52
C ASP A 8 -11.79 11.59 -11.47
N ALA A 9 -11.22 11.36 -10.29
CA ALA A 9 -10.10 10.47 -10.10
C ALA A 9 -10.42 9.02 -10.50
N ARG A 10 -11.56 8.47 -10.07
CA ARG A 10 -12.02 7.13 -10.45
C ARG A 10 -12.17 6.99 -11.95
N THR A 11 -12.92 7.91 -12.57
CA THR A 11 -13.16 7.91 -14.01
C THR A 11 -11.87 7.99 -14.81
N SER A 12 -10.90 8.80 -14.34
CA SER A 12 -9.59 8.92 -14.96
C SER A 12 -8.79 7.61 -14.89
N TRP A 13 -8.70 6.98 -13.73
CA TRP A 13 -7.99 5.72 -13.56
C TRP A 13 -8.67 4.56 -14.30
N ASP A 14 -10.00 4.47 -14.26
CA ASP A 14 -10.74 3.49 -15.08
C ASP A 14 -10.44 3.66 -16.56
N GLY A 15 -10.39 4.90 -17.06
CA GLY A 15 -9.98 5.21 -18.43
C GLY A 15 -8.55 4.76 -18.75
N VAL A 16 -7.60 4.97 -17.83
CA VAL A 16 -6.21 4.55 -17.99
C VAL A 16 -6.09 3.04 -18.13
N TYR A 17 -6.77 2.28 -17.28
CA TYR A 17 -6.75 0.81 -17.36
C TYR A 17 -7.56 0.29 -18.55
N ALA A 18 -8.73 0.84 -18.84
CA ALA A 18 -9.55 0.43 -19.97
C ALA A 18 -8.86 0.63 -21.33
N ALA A 19 -8.03 1.68 -21.48
CA ALA A 19 -7.29 1.98 -22.69
C ALA A 19 -6.11 1.02 -22.98
N ARG A 20 -5.70 0.22 -21.98
CA ARG A 20 -4.58 -0.72 -22.10
C ARG A 20 -5.10 -2.14 -22.32
N PRO A 21 -4.43 -2.97 -23.16
CA PRO A 21 -4.69 -4.41 -23.16
C PRO A 21 -4.52 -4.98 -21.75
N ALA A 22 -5.44 -5.86 -21.36
CA ALA A 22 -5.31 -6.54 -20.07
C ALA A 22 -4.06 -7.44 -20.08
N ALA A 23 -3.21 -7.29 -19.07
CA ALA A 23 -2.08 -8.19 -18.90
C ALA A 23 -2.58 -9.59 -18.53
N THR A 24 -1.95 -10.64 -19.07
CA THR A 24 -2.28 -12.03 -18.73
C THR A 24 -1.42 -12.57 -17.59
N ASP A 25 -0.22 -12.01 -17.39
CA ASP A 25 0.71 -12.34 -16.32
C ASP A 25 1.55 -11.09 -15.99
N PRO A 26 0.98 -10.13 -15.24
CA PRO A 26 1.69 -8.92 -14.89
C PRO A 26 2.88 -9.24 -13.97
N ARG A 27 4.00 -8.55 -14.22
CA ARG A 27 5.23 -8.79 -13.45
C ARG A 27 5.20 -8.06 -12.12
N PRO A 28 5.71 -8.68 -11.04
CA PRO A 28 5.87 -8.00 -9.78
C PRO A 28 6.95 -6.94 -9.82
N ASN A 29 6.89 -6.01 -8.90
CA ASN A 29 7.96 -5.06 -8.64
C ASN A 29 9.22 -5.82 -8.16
N VAL A 30 10.35 -5.56 -8.78
CA VAL A 30 11.62 -6.22 -8.44
C VAL A 30 12.02 -5.95 -6.99
N ARG A 31 11.73 -4.75 -6.44
CA ARG A 31 12.05 -4.41 -5.06
C ARG A 31 11.21 -5.19 -4.05
N LEU A 32 9.97 -5.50 -4.42
CA LEU A 32 9.13 -6.41 -3.64
C LEU A 32 9.78 -7.79 -3.56
N THR A 33 10.11 -8.37 -4.72
CA THR A 33 10.67 -9.73 -4.78
C THR A 33 12.00 -9.84 -4.03
N GLU A 34 12.88 -8.82 -4.16
CA GLU A 34 14.16 -8.75 -3.42
C GLU A 34 13.97 -8.63 -1.90
N THR A 35 12.87 -8.00 -1.44
CA THR A 35 12.68 -7.70 -0.02
C THR A 35 11.91 -8.80 0.70
N VAL A 36 10.98 -9.47 0.00
CA VAL A 36 9.96 -10.34 0.62
C VAL A 36 10.20 -11.83 0.36
N ALA A 37 11.12 -12.19 -0.56
CA ALA A 37 11.32 -13.58 -0.99
C ALA A 37 11.56 -14.57 0.16
N ASP A 38 12.29 -14.15 1.20
CA ASP A 38 12.68 -14.99 2.33
C ASP A 38 11.77 -14.84 3.55
N LEU A 39 10.72 -14.01 3.46
CA LEU A 39 9.79 -13.81 4.57
C LEU A 39 8.75 -14.93 4.63
N PRO A 40 8.38 -15.39 5.84
CA PRO A 40 7.26 -16.32 5.99
C PRO A 40 5.97 -15.64 5.50
N PRO A 41 5.14 -16.36 4.69
CA PRO A 41 3.89 -15.78 4.22
C PRO A 41 2.89 -15.58 5.36
N GLY A 42 2.14 -14.50 5.26
CA GLY A 42 1.11 -14.09 6.22
C GLY A 42 -0.02 -13.34 5.52
N ASP A 43 -0.56 -12.30 6.16
CA ASP A 43 -1.55 -11.41 5.59
C ASP A 43 -0.85 -10.17 5.01
N ALA A 44 -1.11 -9.89 3.73
CA ALA A 44 -0.57 -8.72 3.04
C ALA A 44 -1.67 -7.77 2.58
N LEU A 45 -1.37 -6.47 2.58
CA LEU A 45 -2.20 -5.42 1.97
C LEU A 45 -1.40 -4.74 0.85
N ASP A 46 -1.97 -4.72 -0.36
CA ASP A 46 -1.38 -4.09 -1.53
C ASP A 46 -2.17 -2.82 -1.90
N LEU A 47 -1.57 -1.64 -1.67
CA LEU A 47 -2.19 -0.34 -1.87
C LEU A 47 -1.92 0.20 -3.28
N GLY A 48 -2.97 0.40 -4.07
CA GLY A 48 -2.86 0.77 -5.48
C GLY A 48 -2.39 -0.41 -6.32
N CYS A 49 -3.05 -1.56 -6.18
CA CYS A 49 -2.62 -2.84 -6.74
C CYS A 49 -2.56 -2.88 -8.29
N GLY A 50 -3.22 -1.95 -8.97
CA GLY A 50 -3.24 -1.86 -10.42
C GLY A 50 -3.60 -3.17 -11.10
N GLU A 51 -2.76 -3.62 -12.04
CA GLU A 51 -2.97 -4.88 -12.77
C GLU A 51 -2.61 -6.13 -11.95
N GLY A 52 -2.16 -5.97 -10.69
CA GLY A 52 -2.01 -7.06 -9.72
C GLY A 52 -0.71 -7.86 -9.83
N GLY A 53 0.35 -7.31 -10.42
CA GLY A 53 1.63 -8.01 -10.53
C GLY A 53 2.19 -8.42 -9.15
N ASP A 54 2.18 -7.50 -8.21
CA ASP A 54 2.65 -7.71 -6.84
C ASP A 54 1.72 -8.64 -6.06
N THR A 55 0.42 -8.38 -6.14
CA THR A 55 -0.62 -9.20 -5.51
C THR A 55 -0.54 -10.67 -5.95
N LEU A 56 -0.47 -10.94 -7.25
CA LEU A 56 -0.41 -12.31 -7.77
C LEU A 56 0.89 -13.01 -7.39
N TRP A 57 2.00 -12.27 -7.40
CA TRP A 57 3.28 -12.82 -6.98
C TRP A 57 3.25 -13.19 -5.49
N LEU A 58 2.79 -12.30 -4.61
CA LEU A 58 2.63 -12.58 -3.18
C LEU A 58 1.73 -13.80 -2.93
N ALA A 59 0.59 -13.89 -3.62
CA ALA A 59 -0.32 -15.01 -3.49
C ALA A 59 0.32 -16.35 -3.93
N ARG A 60 1.16 -16.35 -4.97
CA ARG A 60 1.98 -17.50 -5.40
C ARG A 60 3.02 -17.91 -4.35
N GLN A 61 3.55 -16.94 -3.59
CA GLN A 61 4.45 -17.21 -2.44
C GLN A 61 3.71 -17.68 -1.17
N GLY A 62 2.39 -17.78 -1.22
CA GLY A 62 1.58 -18.28 -0.12
C GLY A 62 0.91 -17.22 0.75
N TRP A 63 1.11 -15.93 0.46
CA TRP A 63 0.45 -14.84 1.18
C TRP A 63 -1.06 -14.80 0.93
N ARG A 64 -1.83 -14.39 1.93
CA ARG A 64 -3.22 -13.94 1.75
C ARG A 64 -3.18 -12.44 1.49
N VAL A 65 -3.66 -12.00 0.34
CA VAL A 65 -3.51 -10.62 -0.10
C VAL A 65 -4.87 -9.94 -0.20
N THR A 66 -5.04 -8.87 0.56
CA THR A 66 -6.05 -7.85 0.31
C THR A 66 -5.43 -6.81 -0.62
N ALA A 67 -6.01 -6.64 -1.79
CA ALA A 67 -5.51 -5.73 -2.82
C ALA A 67 -6.54 -4.64 -3.08
N VAL A 68 -6.14 -3.38 -3.03
CA VAL A 68 -7.07 -2.27 -3.24
C VAL A 68 -6.59 -1.33 -4.32
N ASP A 69 -7.52 -0.86 -5.14
CA ASP A 69 -7.29 0.19 -6.14
C ASP A 69 -8.52 1.09 -6.24
N LEU A 70 -8.32 2.33 -6.65
CA LEU A 70 -9.41 3.26 -6.92
C LEU A 70 -10.20 2.87 -8.16
N SER A 71 -9.56 2.20 -9.14
CA SER A 71 -10.15 1.76 -10.39
C SER A 71 -10.92 0.45 -10.25
N ALA A 72 -12.19 0.47 -10.59
CA ALA A 72 -13.01 -0.74 -10.70
C ALA A 72 -12.50 -1.66 -11.81
N VAL A 73 -12.00 -1.10 -12.91
CA VAL A 73 -11.45 -1.87 -14.05
C VAL A 73 -10.21 -2.66 -13.62
N ALA A 74 -9.31 -2.05 -12.84
CA ALA A 74 -8.12 -2.72 -12.32
C ALA A 74 -8.51 -3.89 -11.39
N VAL A 75 -9.43 -3.64 -10.46
CA VAL A 75 -9.93 -4.64 -9.50
C VAL A 75 -10.62 -5.82 -10.21
N GLU A 76 -11.46 -5.55 -11.21
CA GLU A 76 -12.13 -6.60 -11.99
C GLU A 76 -11.10 -7.47 -12.73
N ARG A 77 -10.11 -6.87 -13.38
CA ARG A 77 -9.03 -7.56 -14.08
C ARG A 77 -8.21 -8.44 -13.13
N LEU A 78 -7.79 -7.88 -12.01
CA LEU A 78 -7.06 -8.64 -10.98
C LEU A 78 -7.87 -9.83 -10.44
N THR A 79 -9.15 -9.60 -10.14
CA THR A 79 -10.05 -10.68 -9.69
C THR A 79 -10.15 -11.80 -10.73
N GLY A 80 -10.29 -11.45 -12.00
CA GLY A 80 -10.30 -12.41 -13.12
C GLY A 80 -8.99 -13.20 -13.23
N LEU A 81 -7.85 -12.51 -13.14
CA LEU A 81 -6.52 -13.13 -13.18
C LEU A 81 -6.28 -14.03 -11.98
N ALA A 82 -6.62 -13.61 -10.77
CA ALA A 82 -6.47 -14.44 -9.58
C ALA A 82 -7.24 -15.76 -9.71
N ARG A 83 -8.48 -15.71 -10.18
CA ARG A 83 -9.28 -16.90 -10.45
C ARG A 83 -8.68 -17.81 -11.53
N SER A 84 -8.24 -17.24 -12.66
CA SER A 84 -7.66 -18.00 -13.78
C SER A 84 -6.34 -18.68 -13.43
N HIS A 85 -5.60 -18.13 -12.46
CA HIS A 85 -4.37 -18.70 -11.90
C HIS A 85 -4.59 -19.64 -10.70
N GLY A 86 -5.84 -19.88 -10.28
CA GLY A 86 -6.13 -20.70 -9.12
C GLY A 86 -5.75 -20.05 -7.78
N LEU A 87 -5.71 -18.74 -7.73
CA LEU A 87 -5.33 -17.93 -6.55
C LEU A 87 -6.53 -17.23 -5.89
N GLY A 88 -7.76 -17.53 -6.33
CA GLY A 88 -8.97 -16.86 -5.85
C GLY A 88 -9.18 -16.95 -4.33
N ASP A 89 -8.73 -18.01 -3.70
CA ASP A 89 -8.85 -18.21 -2.24
C ASP A 89 -7.78 -17.42 -1.45
N ARG A 90 -6.79 -16.83 -2.13
CA ARG A 90 -5.70 -16.07 -1.51
C ARG A 90 -5.73 -14.58 -1.82
N VAL A 91 -6.54 -14.15 -2.79
CA VAL A 91 -6.62 -12.76 -3.24
C VAL A 91 -8.03 -12.24 -3.06
N THR A 92 -8.17 -11.19 -2.26
CA THR A 92 -9.36 -10.36 -2.16
C THR A 92 -9.03 -9.01 -2.79
N ALA A 93 -9.65 -8.69 -3.92
CA ALA A 93 -9.45 -7.42 -4.59
C ALA A 93 -10.68 -6.53 -4.44
N GLU A 94 -10.49 -5.27 -4.01
CA GLU A 94 -11.57 -4.36 -3.67
C GLU A 94 -11.35 -2.98 -4.28
N GLN A 95 -12.42 -2.38 -4.84
CA GLN A 95 -12.37 -0.97 -5.21
C GLN A 95 -12.43 -0.12 -3.94
N HIS A 96 -11.37 0.69 -3.71
CA HIS A 96 -11.25 1.46 -2.49
C HIS A 96 -10.66 2.85 -2.72
N ASP A 97 -11.25 3.86 -2.08
CA ASP A 97 -10.75 5.23 -2.07
C ASP A 97 -9.93 5.47 -0.80
N LEU A 98 -8.61 5.38 -0.91
CA LEU A 98 -7.68 5.61 0.21
C LEU A 98 -7.71 7.03 0.76
N GLY A 99 -8.26 7.99 0.01
CA GLY A 99 -8.50 9.35 0.48
C GLY A 99 -9.72 9.47 1.39
N ALA A 100 -10.68 8.55 1.27
CA ALA A 100 -11.92 8.56 2.06
C ALA A 100 -11.83 7.68 3.31
N SER A 101 -11.26 6.47 3.18
CA SER A 101 -11.15 5.51 4.29
C SER A 101 -9.90 4.62 4.12
N PHE A 102 -9.69 3.68 5.05
CA PHE A 102 -8.63 2.69 4.94
C PHE A 102 -9.24 1.28 4.99
N PRO A 103 -8.71 0.29 4.21
CA PRO A 103 -9.26 -1.06 4.15
C PRO A 103 -9.30 -1.73 5.52
N GLU A 104 -10.37 -2.47 5.78
CA GLU A 104 -10.43 -3.37 6.91
C GLU A 104 -9.63 -4.63 6.56
N GLY A 105 -8.78 -5.09 7.47
CA GLY A 105 -8.01 -6.29 7.27
C GLY A 105 -8.86 -7.55 7.41
N PRO A 106 -8.29 -8.74 7.10
CA PRO A 106 -8.96 -10.00 7.28
C PRO A 106 -9.44 -10.15 8.73
N GLU A 107 -10.61 -10.77 8.91
CA GLU A 107 -11.06 -11.14 10.25
C GLU A 107 -10.01 -12.08 10.86
N GLY A 108 -9.41 -11.65 11.97
CA GLY A 108 -8.53 -12.51 12.74
C GLY A 108 -9.32 -13.69 13.29
N PRO A 109 -8.67 -14.82 13.64
CA PRO A 109 -9.34 -15.87 14.38
C PRO A 109 -10.05 -15.22 15.58
N GLU A 110 -11.35 -15.48 15.72
CA GLU A 110 -12.11 -15.03 16.89
C GLU A 110 -11.34 -15.48 18.13
N GLY A 111 -10.76 -14.52 18.85
CA GLY A 111 -10.17 -14.80 20.15
C GLY A 111 -11.27 -15.34 21.04
N PRO A 112 -10.99 -16.27 21.98
CA PRO A 112 -12.00 -16.77 22.90
C PRO A 112 -12.72 -15.57 23.55
N GLU A 113 -14.05 -15.51 23.42
CA GLU A 113 -14.87 -14.52 24.10
C GLU A 113 -14.47 -14.48 25.56
N GLY A 114 -13.79 -13.41 25.99
CA GLY A 114 -13.51 -13.19 27.40
C GLY A 114 -14.84 -13.03 28.13
N PRO A 115 -14.99 -13.54 29.37
CA PRO A 115 -16.23 -13.43 30.10
C PRO A 115 -16.64 -11.96 30.20
N GLU A 116 -17.90 -11.64 29.84
CA GLU A 116 -18.49 -10.33 30.01
C GLU A 116 -18.36 -9.91 31.49
N GLY A 117 -17.39 -9.04 31.76
CA GLY A 117 -17.30 -8.39 33.07
C GLY A 117 -18.41 -7.36 33.23
N PRO A 118 -18.95 -7.15 34.46
CA PRO A 118 -20.03 -6.21 34.69
C PRO A 118 -19.62 -4.78 34.28
N ARG A 119 -20.51 -4.12 33.53
CA ARG A 119 -20.37 -2.71 33.14
C ARG A 119 -20.47 -1.81 34.39
N ASP A 120 -19.36 -1.54 35.01
CA ASP A 120 -19.31 -0.50 36.06
C ASP A 120 -18.91 0.84 35.41
N SER A 121 -19.92 1.71 35.44
CA SER A 121 -19.77 3.12 35.09
C SER A 121 -19.06 3.86 36.24
N LYS A 122 -18.02 4.64 35.86
CA LYS A 122 -17.30 5.65 36.65
C LYS A 122 -15.95 5.20 37.23
N ASN A 123 -14.91 5.40 36.45
CA ASN A 123 -13.60 5.71 37.04
C ASN A 123 -12.98 6.93 36.30
N PRO A 124 -12.89 8.10 36.97
CA PRO A 124 -12.29 9.31 36.38
C PRO A 124 -10.83 9.43 36.82
N ARG A 125 -9.93 8.64 36.27
CA ARG A 125 -8.48 8.85 36.34
C ARG A 125 -7.77 7.92 35.32
N ASP A 126 -7.85 8.27 34.03
CA ASP A 126 -6.88 7.80 33.07
C ASP A 126 -5.77 8.84 32.94
N PRO A 127 -4.48 8.48 33.13
CA PRO A 127 -3.40 9.41 32.86
C PRO A 127 -3.35 9.67 31.35
N GLN A 128 -3.46 10.95 31.00
CA GLN A 128 -3.38 11.44 29.62
C GLN A 128 -2.02 11.03 29.04
N GLY A 129 -2.01 10.00 28.19
CA GLY A 129 -0.94 9.76 27.26
C GLY A 129 -0.80 10.97 26.32
N PRO A 130 0.38 11.18 25.67
CA PRO A 130 0.61 12.32 24.82
C PRO A 130 -0.49 12.38 23.74
N LYS A 131 -1.20 13.51 23.70
CA LYS A 131 -2.18 13.81 22.66
C LYS A 131 -1.42 13.90 21.36
N ASP A 132 -1.65 12.93 20.44
CA ASP A 132 -1.11 12.95 19.09
C ASP A 132 -1.63 14.22 18.38
N PRO A 133 -0.74 15.11 17.88
CA PRO A 133 -1.16 16.42 17.37
C PRO A 133 -1.86 16.41 16.03
N GLN A 134 -2.09 15.23 15.41
CA GLN A 134 -2.78 15.15 14.15
C GLN A 134 -3.85 14.04 14.19
N GLU A 135 -5.08 14.43 14.55
CA GLU A 135 -6.26 13.59 14.35
C GLU A 135 -6.32 13.16 12.87
N LEU A 136 -6.07 11.88 12.62
CA LEU A 136 -6.28 11.28 11.32
C LEU A 136 -7.78 11.39 10.99
N LYS A 137 -8.15 12.24 10.03
CA LYS A 137 -9.53 12.38 9.59
C LYS A 137 -9.97 11.07 8.92
N GLY A 138 -11.00 10.43 9.45
CA GLY A 138 -11.61 9.21 8.94
C GLY A 138 -11.29 7.96 9.77
N PRO A 139 -12.09 6.89 9.64
CA PRO A 139 -11.87 5.66 10.38
C PRO A 139 -10.49 5.06 10.05
N LEU A 140 -9.73 4.79 11.09
CA LEU A 140 -8.55 3.93 10.99
C LEU A 140 -9.08 2.55 10.61
N GLY A 141 -8.54 1.95 9.55
CA GLY A 141 -8.72 0.54 9.30
C GLY A 141 -8.30 -0.30 10.52
N ARG A 142 -8.51 -1.60 10.46
CA ARG A 142 -8.19 -2.49 11.59
C ARG A 142 -6.70 -2.42 11.92
N VAL A 143 -6.37 -1.93 13.10
CA VAL A 143 -4.98 -1.86 13.60
C VAL A 143 -4.45 -3.27 13.81
N GLY A 144 -3.23 -3.56 13.30
CA GLY A 144 -2.60 -4.85 13.54
C GLY A 144 -3.22 -6.02 12.76
N ALA A 145 -3.68 -5.78 11.54
CA ALA A 145 -4.31 -6.80 10.69
C ALA A 145 -3.34 -7.49 9.73
N PHE A 146 -2.20 -6.85 9.39
CA PHE A 146 -1.32 -7.31 8.32
C PHE A 146 0.11 -7.55 8.81
N ASP A 147 0.80 -8.48 8.15
CA ASP A 147 2.23 -8.75 8.34
C ASP A 147 3.08 -7.96 7.35
N LEU A 148 2.49 -7.61 6.19
CA LEU A 148 3.10 -6.82 5.14
C LEU A 148 2.09 -5.81 4.58
N VAL A 149 2.50 -4.55 4.41
CA VAL A 149 1.79 -3.57 3.59
C VAL A 149 2.73 -3.06 2.51
N THR A 150 2.26 -3.06 1.26
CA THR A 150 2.99 -2.56 0.09
C THR A 150 2.31 -1.34 -0.50
N ALA A 151 3.10 -0.36 -0.94
CA ALA A 151 2.65 0.81 -1.67
C ALA A 151 3.68 1.13 -2.76
N HIS A 152 3.48 0.59 -3.96
CA HIS A 152 4.43 0.76 -5.05
C HIS A 152 3.89 1.74 -6.08
N TYR A 153 4.67 2.80 -6.33
CA TYR A 153 4.32 3.87 -7.27
C TYR A 153 2.91 4.43 -7.03
N LEU A 154 2.51 4.51 -5.76
CA LEU A 154 1.22 5.05 -5.34
C LEU A 154 1.22 6.57 -5.52
N HIS A 155 1.09 7.00 -6.77
CA HIS A 155 1.05 8.40 -7.18
C HIS A 155 -0.25 8.69 -7.95
N THR A 156 -0.76 9.91 -7.78
CA THR A 156 -1.95 10.38 -8.48
C THR A 156 -1.83 11.87 -8.77
N ALA A 157 -2.41 12.32 -9.88
CA ALA A 157 -2.56 13.74 -10.21
C ALA A 157 -3.71 14.40 -9.41
N PHE A 158 -4.51 13.61 -8.72
CA PHE A 158 -5.63 14.07 -7.91
C PHE A 158 -5.21 14.29 -6.45
N PRO A 159 -5.92 15.15 -5.71
CA PRO A 159 -5.63 15.40 -4.31
C PRO A 159 -5.65 14.10 -3.47
N LEU A 160 -4.52 13.75 -2.87
CA LEU A 160 -4.37 12.63 -1.95
C LEU A 160 -3.36 13.01 -0.87
N ASP A 161 -3.76 12.97 0.38
CA ASP A 161 -2.80 13.03 1.50
C ASP A 161 -2.07 11.68 1.62
N ARG A 162 -1.06 11.51 0.77
CA ARG A 162 -0.29 10.28 0.69
C ARG A 162 0.42 9.94 2.01
N ALA A 163 0.90 10.97 2.72
CA ALA A 163 1.56 10.76 4.01
C ALA A 163 0.59 10.20 5.05
N ALA A 164 -0.64 10.71 5.09
CA ALA A 164 -1.69 10.17 5.95
C ALA A 164 -2.08 8.73 5.57
N VAL A 165 -2.16 8.42 4.26
CA VAL A 165 -2.41 7.05 3.78
C VAL A 165 -1.31 6.10 4.24
N LEU A 166 -0.03 6.45 4.03
CA LEU A 166 1.11 5.62 4.43
C LEU A 166 1.22 5.49 5.96
N ARG A 167 0.85 6.52 6.72
CA ARG A 167 0.77 6.43 8.19
C ARG A 167 -0.29 5.42 8.63
N ARG A 168 -1.48 5.44 8.01
CA ARG A 168 -2.52 4.42 8.27
C ARG A 168 -2.04 3.02 7.89
N ALA A 169 -1.34 2.90 6.76
CA ALA A 169 -0.71 1.67 6.31
C ALA A 169 0.24 1.09 7.36
N ALA A 170 1.09 1.93 7.95
CA ALA A 170 1.96 1.54 9.04
C ALA A 170 1.16 1.02 10.24
N HIS A 171 0.15 1.76 10.69
CA HIS A 171 -0.67 1.35 11.84
C HIS A 171 -1.51 0.08 11.60
N ALA A 172 -1.77 -0.29 10.34
CA ALA A 172 -2.44 -1.55 10.00
C ALA A 172 -1.54 -2.79 10.18
N LEU A 173 -0.24 -2.61 10.35
CA LEU A 173 0.72 -3.71 10.58
C LEU A 173 0.62 -4.28 11.99
N ARG A 174 0.84 -5.58 12.12
CA ARG A 174 1.12 -6.24 13.41
C ARG A 174 2.51 -5.87 13.92
N PRO A 175 2.79 -5.99 15.23
CA PRO A 175 4.15 -5.96 15.72
C PRO A 175 5.04 -6.96 14.93
N GLY A 176 6.19 -6.51 14.48
CA GLY A 176 7.08 -7.25 13.57
C GLY A 176 6.77 -7.09 12.09
N GLY A 177 5.61 -6.56 11.73
CA GLY A 177 5.21 -6.36 10.33
C GLY A 177 5.99 -5.26 9.61
N LEU A 178 5.92 -5.27 8.28
CA LEU A 178 6.69 -4.44 7.38
C LEU A 178 5.82 -3.56 6.48
N LEU A 179 6.16 -2.28 6.39
CA LEU A 179 5.71 -1.37 5.34
C LEU A 179 6.80 -1.21 4.29
N LEU A 180 6.53 -1.63 3.05
CA LEU A 180 7.41 -1.44 1.91
C LEU A 180 6.81 -0.39 0.97
N VAL A 181 7.51 0.72 0.81
CA VAL A 181 7.17 1.78 -0.15
C VAL A 181 8.23 1.82 -1.23
N VAL A 182 7.81 1.77 -2.50
CA VAL A 182 8.70 1.93 -3.65
C VAL A 182 8.19 3.06 -4.53
N ASP A 183 9.05 4.02 -4.81
CA ASP A 183 8.74 5.22 -5.58
C ASP A 183 9.72 5.41 -6.74
N HIS A 184 9.34 6.26 -7.70
CA HIS A 184 10.27 6.72 -8.71
C HIS A 184 11.30 7.65 -8.08
N GLY A 185 12.58 7.33 -8.26
CA GLY A 185 13.72 8.18 -7.89
C GLY A 185 14.33 8.91 -9.09
N SER A 186 13.80 8.67 -10.29
CA SER A 186 14.18 9.36 -11.52
C SER A 186 13.05 9.33 -12.55
N THR A 187 13.02 10.31 -13.44
CA THR A 187 12.11 10.32 -14.59
C THR A 187 12.63 9.37 -15.66
N ALA A 188 11.84 8.38 -16.07
CA ALA A 188 12.19 7.50 -17.19
C ALA A 188 12.07 8.25 -18.53
N PRO A 189 12.90 7.92 -19.57
CA PRO A 189 12.82 8.58 -20.87
C PRO A 189 11.46 8.46 -21.58
N TRP A 190 10.69 7.42 -21.25
CA TRP A 190 9.33 7.19 -21.77
C TRP A 190 8.21 7.69 -20.87
N SER A 191 8.55 8.39 -19.79
CA SER A 191 7.54 9.04 -18.93
C SER A 191 6.80 10.11 -19.74
N TRP A 192 5.48 10.19 -19.54
CA TRP A 192 4.67 11.27 -20.13
C TRP A 192 5.05 12.65 -19.58
N ASN A 193 5.54 12.72 -18.35
CA ASN A 193 6.07 13.95 -17.76
C ASN A 193 7.58 13.96 -17.84
N GLN A 194 8.14 14.89 -18.61
CA GLN A 194 9.57 15.12 -18.81
C GLN A 194 10.01 16.45 -18.20
N ASP A 195 9.20 17.03 -17.29
CA ASP A 195 9.57 18.27 -16.60
C ASP A 195 10.85 18.01 -15.75
N PRO A 196 11.96 18.72 -16.01
CA PRO A 196 13.20 18.54 -15.27
C PRO A 196 13.09 18.97 -13.79
N GLU A 197 12.09 19.80 -13.44
CA GLU A 197 11.84 20.26 -12.08
C GLU A 197 10.96 19.30 -11.26
N VAL A 198 10.58 18.14 -11.84
CA VAL A 198 9.84 17.13 -11.09
C VAL A 198 10.64 16.65 -9.89
N HIS A 199 10.11 16.91 -8.70
CA HIS A 199 10.68 16.40 -7.46
C HIS A 199 10.28 14.94 -7.23
N HIS A 200 11.27 14.08 -7.06
CA HIS A 200 11.11 12.70 -6.63
C HIS A 200 11.49 12.60 -5.15
N PRO A 201 10.54 12.59 -4.21
CA PRO A 201 10.86 12.56 -2.79
C PRO A 201 11.77 11.37 -2.46
N SER A 202 12.87 11.65 -1.75
CA SER A 202 13.75 10.59 -1.27
C SER A 202 13.04 9.71 -0.24
N PRO A 203 13.51 8.47 0.00
CA PRO A 203 12.93 7.61 1.03
C PRO A 203 12.94 8.24 2.42
N ARG A 204 13.92 9.08 2.73
CA ARG A 204 13.99 9.81 4.00
C ARG A 204 12.92 10.89 4.10
N GLU A 205 12.71 11.69 3.06
CA GLU A 205 11.63 12.68 3.01
C GLU A 205 10.26 12.02 3.16
N VAL A 206 10.06 10.84 2.55
CA VAL A 206 8.82 10.06 2.73
C VAL A 206 8.67 9.58 4.17
N ALA A 207 9.73 9.05 4.80
CA ALA A 207 9.70 8.63 6.20
C ALA A 207 9.42 9.78 7.16
N GLU A 208 10.04 10.95 6.93
CA GLU A 208 9.80 12.17 7.70
C GLU A 208 8.35 12.65 7.56
N ALA A 209 7.78 12.61 6.35
CA ALA A 209 6.38 12.98 6.11
C ALA A 209 5.38 12.03 6.77
N ILE A 210 5.68 10.72 6.82
CA ILE A 210 4.87 9.72 7.53
C ILE A 210 4.88 10.01 9.04
N ALA A 211 5.99 10.50 9.60
CA ALA A 211 6.16 10.95 10.99
C ALA A 211 5.71 9.89 12.02
N LEU A 212 6.24 8.66 11.91
CA LEU A 212 6.00 7.59 12.87
C LEU A 212 6.86 7.75 14.13
N ASP A 213 6.33 7.31 15.27
CA ASP A 213 7.05 7.33 16.55
C ASP A 213 8.25 6.35 16.50
N PRO A 214 9.50 6.83 16.64
CA PRO A 214 10.68 5.98 16.62
C PRO A 214 10.75 4.98 17.77
N ALA A 215 9.95 5.13 18.82
CA ALA A 215 9.85 4.14 19.90
C ALA A 215 9.12 2.86 19.47
N ALA A 216 8.25 2.94 18.46
CA ALA A 216 7.44 1.82 17.97
C ALA A 216 7.76 1.43 16.52
N TRP A 217 8.63 2.17 15.83
CA TRP A 217 8.89 2.01 14.41
C TRP A 217 10.39 2.16 14.09
N THR A 218 10.91 1.29 13.23
CA THR A 218 12.30 1.36 12.77
C THR A 218 12.35 1.45 11.25
N VAL A 219 13.07 2.43 10.72
CA VAL A 219 13.42 2.48 9.30
C VAL A 219 14.58 1.51 9.07
N GLU A 220 14.29 0.37 8.43
CA GLU A 220 15.30 -0.66 8.12
C GLU A 220 16.07 -0.33 6.84
N ARG A 221 15.40 0.34 5.89
CA ARG A 221 15.98 0.67 4.59
C ARG A 221 15.44 2.01 4.08
N ALA A 222 16.32 2.85 3.54
CA ALA A 222 15.98 4.12 2.91
C ALA A 222 16.97 4.36 1.76
N ASP A 223 16.82 3.66 0.64
CA ASP A 223 17.79 3.56 -0.44
C ASP A 223 17.27 4.13 -1.76
N ALA A 224 18.20 4.66 -2.57
CA ALA A 224 18.00 4.97 -3.98
C ALA A 224 18.74 3.91 -4.83
N LEU A 225 18.01 3.03 -5.48
CA LEU A 225 18.55 1.86 -6.16
C LEU A 225 18.36 1.95 -7.67
N ARG A 226 19.46 1.83 -8.40
CA ARG A 226 19.42 1.80 -9.85
C ARG A 226 18.99 0.44 -10.37
N ARG A 227 18.31 0.45 -11.49
CA ARG A 227 18.03 -0.72 -12.29
C ARG A 227 17.89 -0.38 -13.76
N ARG A 228 18.08 -1.38 -14.62
CA ARG A 228 17.71 -1.27 -16.03
C ARG A 228 16.21 -1.54 -16.18
N ALA A 229 15.50 -0.61 -16.81
CA ALA A 229 14.08 -0.73 -17.11
C ALA A 229 13.85 -0.75 -18.61
N THR A 230 12.75 -1.37 -19.04
CA THR A 230 12.32 -1.41 -20.44
C THR A 230 11.05 -0.61 -20.59
N GLY A 231 11.05 0.31 -21.54
CA GLY A 231 9.90 1.14 -21.89
C GLY A 231 8.85 0.38 -22.74
N PRO A 232 7.69 1.01 -22.95
CA PRO A 232 6.60 0.42 -23.73
C PRO A 232 6.98 0.12 -25.20
N ASP A 233 7.94 0.86 -25.73
CA ASP A 233 8.48 0.72 -27.08
C ASP A 233 9.64 -0.29 -27.19
N GLY A 234 9.99 -0.96 -26.07
CA GLY A 234 11.11 -1.88 -25.97
C GLY A 234 12.47 -1.20 -25.74
N SER A 235 12.55 0.13 -25.72
CA SER A 235 13.77 0.85 -25.35
C SER A 235 14.17 0.56 -23.90
N THR A 236 15.46 0.63 -23.60
CA THR A 236 15.95 0.39 -22.23
C THR A 236 16.73 1.58 -21.72
N ALA A 237 16.52 1.92 -20.42
CA ALA A 237 17.26 2.96 -19.73
C ALA A 237 17.59 2.55 -18.30
N GLU A 238 18.58 3.20 -17.71
CA GLU A 238 18.80 3.15 -16.28
C GLU A 238 17.80 4.09 -15.59
N VAL A 239 17.10 3.56 -14.61
CA VAL A 239 16.18 4.31 -13.74
C VAL A 239 16.53 4.07 -12.29
N THR A 240 16.09 4.96 -11.41
CA THR A 240 16.27 4.84 -9.97
C THR A 240 14.92 4.58 -9.32
N ASP A 241 14.88 3.58 -8.43
CA ASP A 241 13.78 3.38 -7.50
C ASP A 241 14.19 3.89 -6.12
N HIS A 242 13.32 4.64 -5.47
CA HIS A 242 13.42 4.97 -4.06
C HIS A 242 12.72 3.88 -3.25
N VAL A 243 13.43 3.27 -2.31
CA VAL A 243 12.92 2.16 -1.49
C VAL A 243 12.94 2.55 -0.03
N LEU A 244 11.79 2.52 0.61
CA LEU A 244 11.62 2.73 2.04
C LEU A 244 11.04 1.45 2.66
N LEU A 245 11.73 0.88 3.64
CA LEU A 245 11.28 -0.26 4.42
C LEU A 245 11.22 0.14 5.90
N ILE A 246 10.03 0.03 6.48
CA ILE A 246 9.77 0.36 7.88
C ILE A 246 9.23 -0.88 8.58
N ARG A 247 9.78 -1.21 9.75
CA ARG A 247 9.29 -2.27 10.62
C ARG A 247 8.53 -1.70 11.80
N ARG A 248 7.38 -2.28 12.13
CA ARG A 248 6.71 -2.09 13.40
C ARG A 248 7.40 -2.92 14.47
N THR A 249 7.88 -2.29 15.55
CA THR A 249 8.61 -2.95 16.64
C THR A 249 7.74 -3.19 17.88
N ALA A 250 6.67 -2.42 18.06
CA ALA A 250 5.76 -2.53 19.20
C ALA A 250 4.29 -2.32 18.80
#